data_a4adbaab8303210b53dc61377061a508
#
_entry.id   a4adbaab8303210b53dc61377061a508
#
_cell.length_a   1.000
_cell.length_b   1.000
_cell.length_c   1.000
_cell.angle_alpha   90.00
_cell.angle_beta   90.00
_cell.angle_gamma   90.00
#
_symmetry.space_group_name_H-M   'P 1'
#
loop_
_entity.id
_entity.type
_entity.pdbx_description
1 polymer ?
#
loop_
_entity_poly.entity_id
_entity_poly.type
_entity_poly.pdbx_seq_one_letter_code
_entity_poly.pdbx_strand_id
1 'polypeptide(L)'
;MELIVKIRKALRDFTLDVNFTVKNEVLALLGASGCGKSMTLKCIAGIQTPDEGIIILNGRTLFNSDQKINLKPQERRVGYLFQNYALFPNMTVAENISFVAIDQSNVAENIKRFQLNGLENAYPAQLSGGQQQRVAFARILSSNAELLLLDEPFSALDSYLKWQLELEMKDIFKSYDNTAILVSHDRGEAFRMSDRVAVMNHGAIEAIGAKHELFKNPKTLSATLLTGCKNVSAAHIENNFVIADDWQVQFQIPNLEFHIKYVAFRAKLIEYSDSEGENTFLMEVVQIIEDAFTYLIMVRRKGTNAKLIRWEVDKKIWHSIQAPEIYLHFPTEKLILLEK
;
A
#
# COMPACT_ATOMS: atom_id res chain seq x y z
N MET A 1 -22.48 -3.76 2.10
CA MET A 1 -22.10 -3.72 0.67
C MET A 1 -21.02 -4.75 0.39
N GLU A 2 -21.04 -5.42 -0.77
CA GLU A 2 -20.05 -6.46 -1.10
C GLU A 2 -19.63 -6.36 -2.56
N LEU A 3 -18.32 -6.38 -2.79
CA LEU A 3 -17.71 -6.53 -4.11
C LEU A 3 -16.98 -7.87 -4.18
N ILE A 4 -17.28 -8.69 -5.19
CA ILE A 4 -16.56 -9.93 -5.51
C ILE A 4 -15.86 -9.74 -6.84
N VAL A 5 -14.57 -9.97 -6.89
CA VAL A 5 -13.73 -9.88 -8.09
C VAL A 5 -12.97 -11.19 -8.23
N LYS A 6 -13.22 -11.90 -9.33
CA LYS A 6 -12.42 -13.06 -9.75
C LYS A 6 -12.26 -12.95 -11.25
N ILE A 7 -11.15 -12.39 -11.70
CA ILE A 7 -10.92 -12.09 -13.12
C ILE A 7 -9.52 -12.48 -13.57
N ARG A 8 -9.43 -12.81 -14.85
CA ARG A 8 -8.19 -13.05 -15.55
C ARG A 8 -8.12 -12.20 -16.80
N LYS A 9 -6.94 -11.64 -17.07
CA LYS A 9 -6.68 -10.85 -18.26
C LYS A 9 -5.24 -10.99 -18.70
N ALA A 10 -5.02 -11.42 -19.93
CA ALA A 10 -3.72 -11.44 -20.56
C ALA A 10 -3.26 -9.99 -20.84
N LEU A 11 -2.09 -9.64 -20.37
CA LEU A 11 -1.38 -8.40 -20.64
C LEU A 11 -0.11 -8.72 -21.43
N ARG A 12 0.57 -7.69 -21.93
CA ARG A 12 1.76 -7.89 -22.77
C ARG A 12 2.85 -8.71 -22.07
N ASP A 13 3.12 -8.40 -20.80
CA ASP A 13 4.29 -8.94 -20.09
C ASP A 13 3.92 -9.99 -19.01
N PHE A 14 2.67 -10.05 -18.61
CA PHE A 14 2.16 -11.00 -17.60
C PHE A 14 0.64 -11.18 -17.73
N THR A 15 0.10 -12.13 -17.01
CA THR A 15 -1.36 -12.32 -16.87
C THR A 15 -1.82 -11.73 -15.54
N LEU A 16 -2.79 -10.81 -15.59
CA LEU A 16 -3.54 -10.41 -14.42
C LEU A 16 -4.45 -11.57 -14.00
N ASP A 17 -4.29 -12.04 -12.77
CA ASP A 17 -5.12 -13.09 -12.17
C ASP A 17 -5.40 -12.71 -10.72
N VAL A 18 -6.56 -12.14 -10.47
CA VAL A 18 -6.93 -11.61 -9.15
C VAL A 18 -8.24 -12.20 -8.66
N ASN A 19 -8.24 -12.58 -7.37
CA ASN A 19 -9.40 -13.11 -6.68
C ASN A 19 -9.48 -12.50 -5.27
N PHE A 20 -10.49 -11.67 -5.02
CA PHE A 20 -10.70 -11.06 -3.70
C PHE A 20 -12.15 -10.60 -3.50
N THR A 21 -12.51 -10.42 -2.23
CA THR A 21 -13.80 -9.86 -1.81
C THR A 21 -13.56 -8.70 -0.86
N VAL A 22 -14.37 -7.64 -0.99
CA VAL A 22 -14.35 -6.44 -0.15
C VAL A 22 -15.75 -6.19 0.39
N LYS A 23 -15.88 -5.88 1.70
CA LYS A 23 -17.19 -5.67 2.37
C LYS A 23 -17.13 -4.47 3.30
N ASN A 24 -17.89 -3.39 2.98
CA ASN A 24 -18.02 -2.18 3.81
C ASN A 24 -16.69 -1.72 4.41
N GLU A 25 -15.65 -1.66 3.61
CA GLU A 25 -14.28 -1.34 4.03
C GLU A 25 -13.50 -0.66 2.93
N VAL A 26 -12.37 -0.09 3.26
CA VAL A 26 -11.38 0.40 2.31
C VAL A 26 -10.29 -0.66 2.14
N LEU A 27 -10.17 -1.21 0.92
CA LEU A 27 -9.08 -2.12 0.56
C LEU A 27 -8.00 -1.35 -0.21
N ALA A 28 -6.75 -1.36 0.27
CA ALA A 28 -5.63 -0.86 -0.50
C ALA A 28 -4.99 -1.98 -1.33
N LEU A 29 -4.77 -1.73 -2.63
CA LEU A 29 -3.91 -2.54 -3.50
C LEU A 29 -2.51 -1.93 -3.49
N LEU A 30 -1.57 -2.58 -2.81
CA LEU A 30 -0.17 -2.15 -2.66
C LEU A 30 0.72 -3.00 -3.57
N GLY A 31 1.62 -2.37 -4.34
CA GLY A 31 2.54 -3.09 -5.21
C GLY A 31 3.42 -2.17 -6.03
N ALA A 32 4.46 -2.71 -6.66
CA ALA A 32 5.34 -1.97 -7.56
C ALA A 32 4.58 -1.40 -8.77
N SER A 33 5.14 -0.37 -9.40
CA SER A 33 4.59 0.16 -10.66
C SER A 33 4.54 -0.95 -11.72
N GLY A 34 3.45 -0.99 -12.49
CA GLY A 34 3.26 -1.98 -13.55
C GLY A 34 2.77 -3.36 -13.10
N CYS A 35 2.59 -3.65 -11.80
CA CYS A 35 2.16 -4.99 -11.34
C CYS A 35 0.67 -5.33 -11.58
N GLY A 36 -0.14 -4.43 -12.14
CA GLY A 36 -1.54 -4.72 -12.50
C GLY A 36 -2.62 -3.99 -11.68
N LYS A 37 -2.27 -3.17 -10.69
CA LYS A 37 -3.23 -2.47 -9.80
C LYS A 37 -4.27 -1.64 -10.55
N SER A 38 -3.82 -0.68 -11.36
CA SER A 38 -4.71 0.19 -12.15
C SER A 38 -5.52 -0.61 -13.19
N MET A 39 -4.95 -1.71 -13.73
CA MET A 39 -5.67 -2.59 -14.63
C MET A 39 -6.83 -3.29 -13.92
N THR A 40 -6.62 -3.74 -12.69
CA THR A 40 -7.68 -4.32 -11.85
C THR A 40 -8.82 -3.31 -11.66
N LEU A 41 -8.52 -2.06 -11.30
CA LEU A 41 -9.54 -1.02 -11.16
C LEU A 41 -10.28 -0.75 -12.47
N LYS A 42 -9.55 -0.65 -13.59
CA LYS A 42 -10.15 -0.44 -14.92
C LYS A 42 -11.08 -1.58 -15.33
N CYS A 43 -10.74 -2.82 -14.98
CA CYS A 43 -11.61 -3.98 -15.20
C CYS A 43 -12.89 -3.90 -14.35
N ILE A 44 -12.79 -3.51 -13.08
CA ILE A 44 -13.96 -3.35 -12.20
C ILE A 44 -14.86 -2.22 -12.72
N ALA A 45 -14.28 -1.11 -13.16
CA ALA A 45 -15.02 0.03 -13.71
C ALA A 45 -15.65 -0.22 -15.10
N GLY A 46 -15.25 -1.29 -15.80
CA GLY A 46 -15.69 -1.59 -17.17
C GLY A 46 -14.99 -0.78 -18.25
N ILE A 47 -13.91 -0.07 -17.90
CA ILE A 47 -13.04 0.64 -18.86
C ILE A 47 -12.20 -0.36 -19.67
N GLN A 48 -11.85 -1.47 -19.04
CA GLN A 48 -11.19 -2.60 -19.67
C GLN A 48 -12.02 -3.86 -19.45
N THR A 49 -12.10 -4.72 -20.44
CA THR A 49 -12.82 -5.99 -20.32
C THR A 49 -11.86 -7.09 -19.90
N PRO A 50 -12.10 -7.83 -18.81
CA PRO A 50 -11.38 -9.06 -18.50
C PRO A 50 -11.58 -10.11 -19.61
N ASP A 51 -10.65 -11.04 -19.76
CA ASP A 51 -10.79 -12.14 -20.71
C ASP A 51 -11.68 -13.24 -20.14
N GLU A 52 -11.56 -13.49 -18.82
CA GLU A 52 -12.33 -14.53 -18.11
C GLU A 52 -12.72 -14.03 -16.70
N GLY A 53 -13.78 -14.63 -16.15
CA GLY A 53 -14.14 -14.51 -14.75
C GLY A 53 -15.42 -13.76 -14.48
N ILE A 54 -15.54 -13.22 -13.26
CA ILE A 54 -16.76 -12.60 -12.75
C ILE A 54 -16.46 -11.38 -11.88
N ILE A 55 -17.30 -10.35 -11.99
CA ILE A 55 -17.33 -9.18 -11.10
C ILE A 55 -18.78 -8.98 -10.65
N ILE A 56 -18.99 -9.00 -9.33
CA ILE A 56 -20.31 -8.82 -8.72
C ILE A 56 -20.23 -7.67 -7.71
N LEU A 57 -21.16 -6.73 -7.79
CA LEU A 57 -21.34 -5.64 -6.85
C LEU A 57 -22.74 -5.69 -6.25
N ASN A 58 -22.85 -5.88 -4.94
CA ASN A 58 -24.13 -5.97 -4.21
C ASN A 58 -25.12 -6.99 -4.81
N GLY A 59 -24.60 -8.17 -5.20
CA GLY A 59 -25.41 -9.23 -5.84
C GLY A 59 -25.70 -8.96 -7.33
N ARG A 60 -25.37 -7.78 -7.87
CA ARG A 60 -25.53 -7.45 -9.29
C ARG A 60 -24.27 -7.82 -10.07
N THR A 61 -24.41 -8.67 -11.08
CA THR A 61 -23.31 -9.07 -11.95
C THR A 61 -22.95 -7.92 -12.89
N LEU A 62 -21.73 -7.39 -12.77
CA LEU A 62 -21.19 -6.35 -13.64
C LEU A 62 -20.48 -6.94 -14.86
N PHE A 63 -19.82 -8.07 -14.66
CA PHE A 63 -19.12 -8.83 -15.69
C PHE A 63 -19.23 -10.34 -15.38
N ASN A 64 -19.47 -11.15 -16.40
CA ASN A 64 -19.38 -12.61 -16.33
C ASN A 64 -19.09 -13.15 -17.74
N SER A 65 -17.90 -13.76 -17.92
CA SER A 65 -17.47 -14.31 -19.20
C SER A 65 -18.38 -15.43 -19.71
N ASP A 66 -18.81 -16.33 -18.81
CA ASP A 66 -19.58 -17.52 -19.17
C ASP A 66 -21.02 -17.17 -19.60
N GLN A 67 -21.60 -16.16 -18.91
CA GLN A 67 -22.95 -15.64 -19.21
C GLN A 67 -22.94 -14.53 -20.26
N LYS A 68 -21.78 -14.12 -20.77
CA LYS A 68 -21.59 -13.00 -21.71
C LYS A 68 -22.19 -11.67 -21.20
N ILE A 69 -22.12 -11.45 -19.90
CA ILE A 69 -22.54 -10.21 -19.25
C ILE A 69 -21.34 -9.26 -19.20
N ASN A 70 -21.48 -8.05 -19.71
CA ASN A 70 -20.48 -6.98 -19.58
C ASN A 70 -21.19 -5.64 -19.58
N LEU A 71 -21.54 -5.13 -18.38
CA LEU A 71 -22.18 -3.84 -18.25
C LEU A 71 -21.23 -2.71 -18.65
N LYS A 72 -21.78 -1.69 -19.33
CA LYS A 72 -21.03 -0.48 -19.66
C LYS A 72 -20.63 0.29 -18.38
N PRO A 73 -19.56 1.09 -18.41
CA PRO A 73 -19.11 1.85 -17.20
C PRO A 73 -20.24 2.66 -16.55
N GLN A 74 -21.10 3.30 -17.34
CA GLN A 74 -22.22 4.13 -16.86
C GLN A 74 -23.28 3.32 -16.10
N GLU A 75 -23.41 2.04 -16.39
CA GLU A 75 -24.39 1.13 -15.78
C GLU A 75 -23.86 0.51 -14.47
N ARG A 76 -22.54 0.61 -14.19
CA ARG A 76 -21.91 -0.09 -13.05
C ARG A 76 -22.11 0.62 -11.72
N ARG A 77 -22.47 1.90 -11.71
CA ARG A 77 -22.58 2.76 -10.51
C ARG A 77 -21.30 2.80 -9.69
N VAL A 78 -20.18 2.89 -10.39
CA VAL A 78 -18.83 2.91 -9.82
C VAL A 78 -18.23 4.29 -10.06
N GLY A 79 -17.76 4.93 -9.00
CA GLY A 79 -16.98 6.15 -9.10
C GLY A 79 -15.51 5.83 -9.32
N TYR A 80 -14.89 6.40 -10.37
CA TYR A 80 -13.48 6.19 -10.68
C TYR A 80 -12.70 7.50 -10.61
N LEU A 81 -11.71 7.57 -9.73
CA LEU A 81 -10.75 8.67 -9.68
C LEU A 81 -9.50 8.26 -10.46
N PHE A 82 -9.25 8.95 -11.57
CA PHE A 82 -8.06 8.75 -12.38
C PHE A 82 -6.84 9.44 -11.76
N GLN A 83 -5.66 8.92 -12.00
CA GLN A 83 -4.39 9.48 -11.54
C GLN A 83 -4.16 10.95 -11.99
N ASN A 84 -4.68 11.34 -13.16
CA ASN A 84 -4.64 12.69 -13.71
C ASN A 84 -5.92 13.51 -13.42
N TYR A 85 -6.73 13.05 -12.46
CA TYR A 85 -8.02 13.63 -12.04
C TYR A 85 -9.10 13.69 -13.12
N ALA A 86 -8.75 13.67 -14.40
CA ALA A 86 -9.63 13.73 -15.58
C ALA A 86 -10.75 14.77 -15.44
N LEU A 87 -10.43 15.98 -14.99
CA LEU A 87 -11.36 17.09 -14.95
C LEU A 87 -11.72 17.54 -16.37
N PHE A 88 -12.96 17.97 -16.57
CA PHE A 88 -13.40 18.52 -17.84
C PHE A 88 -12.80 19.94 -17.99
N PRO A 89 -11.87 20.16 -18.93
CA PRO A 89 -11.09 21.41 -18.98
C PRO A 89 -11.93 22.64 -19.34
N ASN A 90 -13.05 22.42 -20.03
CA ASN A 90 -13.97 23.46 -20.50
C ASN A 90 -15.17 23.68 -19.58
N MET A 91 -15.16 23.08 -18.39
CA MET A 91 -16.17 23.22 -17.35
C MET A 91 -15.55 23.86 -16.12
N THR A 92 -16.29 24.73 -15.46
CA THR A 92 -15.91 25.30 -14.15
C THR A 92 -15.91 24.24 -13.06
N VAL A 93 -15.44 24.58 -11.86
CA VAL A 93 -15.51 23.71 -10.68
C VAL A 93 -16.94 23.25 -10.41
N ALA A 94 -17.89 24.20 -10.36
CA ALA A 94 -19.30 23.87 -10.10
C ALA A 94 -19.87 22.96 -11.21
N GLU A 95 -19.57 23.24 -12.46
CA GLU A 95 -20.02 22.41 -13.61
C GLU A 95 -19.39 21.01 -13.58
N ASN A 96 -18.09 20.87 -13.26
CA ASN A 96 -17.44 19.58 -13.12
C ASN A 96 -18.12 18.70 -12.07
N ILE A 97 -18.51 19.28 -10.94
CA ILE A 97 -19.16 18.56 -9.83
C ILE A 97 -20.61 18.25 -10.19
N SER A 98 -21.36 19.22 -10.71
CA SER A 98 -22.78 19.06 -11.07
C SER A 98 -23.01 18.09 -12.23
N PHE A 99 -22.04 17.93 -13.13
CA PHE A 99 -22.16 17.05 -14.30
C PHE A 99 -22.50 15.60 -13.93
N VAL A 100 -22.01 15.12 -12.79
CA VAL A 100 -22.24 13.74 -12.31
C VAL A 100 -23.21 13.67 -11.14
N ALA A 101 -23.62 14.82 -10.58
CA ALA A 101 -24.46 14.88 -9.40
C ALA A 101 -25.87 14.34 -9.70
N ILE A 102 -26.30 13.33 -8.93
CA ILE A 102 -27.66 12.80 -8.99
C ILE A 102 -28.61 13.80 -8.32
N ASP A 103 -28.19 14.38 -7.20
CA ASP A 103 -28.91 15.44 -6.48
C ASP A 103 -28.09 16.73 -6.51
N GLN A 104 -28.62 17.75 -7.16
CA GLN A 104 -27.99 19.06 -7.28
C GLN A 104 -27.83 19.78 -5.94
N SER A 105 -28.64 19.44 -4.93
CA SER A 105 -28.49 20.01 -3.58
C SER A 105 -27.15 19.64 -2.92
N ASN A 106 -26.59 18.47 -3.25
CA ASN A 106 -25.31 18.00 -2.72
C ASN A 106 -24.08 18.70 -3.31
N VAL A 107 -24.24 19.42 -4.43
CA VAL A 107 -23.14 20.13 -5.10
C VAL A 107 -22.55 21.20 -4.19
N ALA A 108 -23.40 22.06 -3.63
CA ALA A 108 -22.96 23.12 -2.72
C ALA A 108 -22.34 22.58 -1.43
N GLU A 109 -22.90 21.48 -0.90
CA GLU A 109 -22.35 20.80 0.27
C GLU A 109 -20.94 20.23 -0.02
N ASN A 110 -20.76 19.55 -1.16
CA ASN A 110 -19.46 19.00 -1.55
C ASN A 110 -18.46 20.11 -1.87
N ILE A 111 -18.84 21.23 -2.49
CA ILE A 111 -17.98 22.40 -2.67
C ILE A 111 -17.47 22.88 -1.30
N LYS A 112 -18.35 23.03 -0.32
CA LYS A 112 -17.99 23.43 1.04
C LYS A 112 -17.10 22.38 1.73
N ARG A 113 -17.48 21.09 1.67
CA ARG A 113 -16.77 19.96 2.28
C ARG A 113 -15.33 19.85 1.81
N PHE A 114 -15.09 20.11 0.51
CA PHE A 114 -13.76 20.08 -0.09
C PHE A 114 -13.06 21.45 -0.12
N GLN A 115 -13.56 22.44 0.64
CA GLN A 115 -12.94 23.77 0.76
C GLN A 115 -12.73 24.45 -0.60
N LEU A 116 -13.71 24.35 -1.50
CA LEU A 116 -13.70 24.93 -2.84
C LEU A 116 -14.52 26.24 -2.95
N ASN A 117 -14.96 26.78 -1.80
CA ASN A 117 -15.71 28.05 -1.76
C ASN A 117 -14.89 29.19 -2.38
N GLY A 118 -15.52 29.97 -3.25
CA GLY A 118 -14.89 31.06 -3.99
C GLY A 118 -14.17 30.61 -5.28
N LEU A 119 -14.16 29.30 -5.57
CA LEU A 119 -13.56 28.72 -6.77
C LEU A 119 -14.61 28.15 -7.73
N GLU A 120 -15.91 28.33 -7.45
CA GLU A 120 -17.02 27.72 -8.17
C GLU A 120 -16.98 27.99 -9.68
N ASN A 121 -16.55 29.21 -10.05
CA ASN A 121 -16.46 29.67 -11.43
C ASN A 121 -15.06 29.51 -12.05
N ALA A 122 -14.10 28.98 -11.30
CA ALA A 122 -12.75 28.74 -11.82
C ALA A 122 -12.72 27.50 -12.72
N TYR A 123 -11.89 27.57 -13.77
CA TYR A 123 -11.61 26.44 -14.66
C TYR A 123 -10.41 25.62 -14.13
N PRO A 124 -10.32 24.31 -14.46
CA PRO A 124 -9.22 23.46 -14.00
C PRO A 124 -7.82 24.03 -14.19
N ALA A 125 -7.58 24.73 -15.31
CA ALA A 125 -6.27 25.36 -15.60
C ALA A 125 -5.89 26.50 -14.63
N GLN A 126 -6.85 27.04 -13.88
CA GLN A 126 -6.65 28.10 -12.90
C GLN A 126 -6.42 27.58 -11.48
N LEU A 127 -6.52 26.26 -11.29
CA LEU A 127 -6.44 25.60 -9.99
C LEU A 127 -5.04 25.01 -9.74
N SER A 128 -4.59 25.04 -8.49
CA SER A 128 -3.44 24.25 -8.06
C SER A 128 -3.75 22.75 -8.16
N GLY A 129 -2.70 21.90 -8.18
CA GLY A 129 -2.87 20.45 -8.21
C GLY A 129 -3.75 19.91 -7.08
N GLY A 130 -3.57 20.43 -5.85
CA GLY A 130 -4.41 20.07 -4.71
C GLY A 130 -5.88 20.50 -4.86
N GLN A 131 -6.13 21.68 -5.44
CA GLN A 131 -7.48 22.14 -5.74
C GLN A 131 -8.15 21.27 -6.83
N GLN A 132 -7.42 20.94 -7.90
CA GLN A 132 -7.93 20.02 -8.94
C GLN A 132 -8.31 18.67 -8.36
N GLN A 133 -7.49 18.14 -7.47
CA GLN A 133 -7.77 16.88 -6.77
C GLN A 133 -9.01 16.97 -5.89
N ARG A 134 -9.19 18.05 -5.11
CA ARG A 134 -10.39 18.29 -4.31
C ARG A 134 -11.63 18.36 -5.18
N VAL A 135 -11.57 19.01 -6.35
CA VAL A 135 -12.67 19.02 -7.33
C VAL A 135 -12.98 17.60 -7.81
N ALA A 136 -11.97 16.80 -8.10
CA ALA A 136 -12.17 15.42 -8.56
C ALA A 136 -12.82 14.53 -7.46
N PHE A 137 -12.42 14.71 -6.19
CA PHE A 137 -13.08 14.04 -5.06
C PHE A 137 -14.51 14.53 -4.87
N ALA A 138 -14.76 15.85 -4.90
CA ALA A 138 -16.11 16.42 -4.80
C ALA A 138 -17.00 15.85 -5.91
N ARG A 139 -16.50 15.78 -7.14
CA ARG A 139 -17.19 15.21 -8.30
C ARG A 139 -17.55 13.74 -8.07
N ILE A 140 -16.59 12.90 -7.66
CA ILE A 140 -16.86 11.45 -7.50
C ILE A 140 -17.88 11.18 -6.38
N LEU A 141 -17.83 11.94 -5.28
CA LEU A 141 -18.79 11.79 -4.19
C LEU A 141 -20.18 12.31 -4.54
N SER A 142 -20.28 13.31 -5.44
CA SER A 142 -21.57 13.81 -5.94
C SER A 142 -22.28 12.79 -6.85
N SER A 143 -21.57 11.80 -7.39
CA SER A 143 -22.16 10.76 -8.26
C SER A 143 -22.94 9.69 -7.49
N ASN A 144 -22.95 9.72 -6.15
CA ASN A 144 -23.59 8.71 -5.29
C ASN A 144 -23.25 7.27 -5.72
N ALA A 145 -21.98 7.05 -6.06
CA ALA A 145 -21.49 5.74 -6.50
C ALA A 145 -21.60 4.71 -5.38
N GLU A 146 -21.94 3.48 -5.72
CA GLU A 146 -21.96 2.36 -4.77
C GLU A 146 -20.54 1.91 -4.39
N LEU A 147 -19.55 2.08 -5.27
CA LEU A 147 -18.14 1.70 -5.10
C LEU A 147 -17.22 2.83 -5.54
N LEU A 148 -16.23 3.18 -4.74
CA LEU A 148 -15.17 4.11 -5.12
C LEU A 148 -13.89 3.36 -5.52
N LEU A 149 -13.33 3.73 -6.68
CA LEU A 149 -12.07 3.24 -7.20
C LEU A 149 -11.09 4.41 -7.32
N LEU A 150 -10.04 4.40 -6.52
CA LEU A 150 -9.08 5.50 -6.40
C LEU A 150 -7.71 5.05 -6.92
N ASP A 151 -7.34 5.54 -8.10
CA ASP A 151 -6.09 5.15 -8.78
C ASP A 151 -4.99 6.18 -8.48
N GLU A 152 -4.11 5.85 -7.53
CA GLU A 152 -3.01 6.69 -7.03
C GLU A 152 -3.46 8.13 -6.69
N PRO A 153 -4.48 8.29 -5.84
CA PRO A 153 -5.17 9.56 -5.64
C PRO A 153 -4.30 10.70 -5.12
N PHE A 154 -3.17 10.41 -4.47
CA PHE A 154 -2.30 11.42 -3.85
C PHE A 154 -0.91 11.53 -4.49
N SER A 155 -0.69 10.90 -5.64
CA SER A 155 0.65 10.81 -6.25
C SER A 155 1.20 12.13 -6.80
N ALA A 156 0.32 13.07 -7.17
CA ALA A 156 0.70 14.34 -7.78
C ALA A 156 0.89 15.49 -6.77
N LEU A 157 0.83 15.22 -5.46
CA LEU A 157 0.94 16.22 -4.41
C LEU A 157 2.30 16.20 -3.73
N ASP A 158 2.74 17.39 -3.27
CA ASP A 158 3.82 17.48 -2.30
C ASP A 158 3.44 16.85 -0.95
N SER A 159 4.43 16.54 -0.11
CA SER A 159 4.25 15.78 1.13
C SER A 159 3.29 16.44 2.12
N TYR A 160 3.25 17.77 2.19
CA TYR A 160 2.42 18.51 3.13
C TYR A 160 0.94 18.50 2.70
N LEU A 161 0.66 18.85 1.45
CA LEU A 161 -0.69 18.81 0.90
C LEU A 161 -1.26 17.38 0.87
N LYS A 162 -0.40 16.40 0.53
CA LYS A 162 -0.76 14.98 0.60
C LYS A 162 -1.25 14.60 1.99
N TRP A 163 -0.48 14.94 3.03
CA TRP A 163 -0.84 14.62 4.42
C TRP A 163 -2.16 15.26 4.86
N GLN A 164 -2.37 16.55 4.54
CA GLN A 164 -3.63 17.23 4.85
C GLN A 164 -4.82 16.54 4.18
N LEU A 165 -4.70 16.24 2.90
CA LEU A 165 -5.80 15.65 2.14
C LEU A 165 -6.07 14.18 2.56
N GLU A 166 -5.03 13.43 2.93
CA GLU A 166 -5.23 12.10 3.52
C GLU A 166 -6.08 12.16 4.81
N LEU A 167 -5.85 13.16 5.68
CA LEU A 167 -6.67 13.34 6.89
C LEU A 167 -8.13 13.66 6.56
N GLU A 168 -8.36 14.62 5.65
CA GLU A 168 -9.70 14.99 5.20
C GLU A 168 -10.43 13.78 4.59
N MET A 169 -9.77 13.04 3.71
CA MET A 169 -10.34 11.86 3.07
C MET A 169 -10.62 10.71 4.04
N LYS A 170 -9.80 10.55 5.06
CA LYS A 170 -10.03 9.53 6.10
C LYS A 170 -11.33 9.77 6.86
N ASP A 171 -11.64 11.03 7.17
CA ASP A 171 -12.90 11.38 7.84
C ASP A 171 -14.10 11.23 6.90
N ILE A 172 -13.91 11.53 5.61
CA ILE A 172 -14.90 11.29 4.58
C ILE A 172 -15.21 9.79 4.44
N PHE A 173 -14.18 8.93 4.37
CA PHE A 173 -14.37 7.48 4.26
C PHE A 173 -15.05 6.88 5.49
N LYS A 174 -14.79 7.39 6.71
CA LYS A 174 -15.51 6.96 7.91
C LYS A 174 -17.03 7.25 7.84
N SER A 175 -17.41 8.37 7.20
CA SER A 175 -18.80 8.75 7.02
C SER A 175 -19.42 8.18 5.73
N TYR A 176 -18.62 7.59 4.86
CA TYR A 176 -19.04 6.98 3.61
C TYR A 176 -19.32 5.50 3.85
N ASP A 177 -20.60 5.16 3.96
CA ASP A 177 -21.10 3.82 4.32
C ASP A 177 -20.91 2.78 3.19
N ASN A 178 -19.97 3.03 2.27
CA ASN A 178 -19.72 2.22 1.09
C ASN A 178 -18.29 1.71 1.03
N THR A 179 -18.04 0.80 0.09
CA THR A 179 -16.72 0.20 -0.15
C THR A 179 -15.85 1.11 -1.03
N ALA A 180 -14.56 1.16 -0.73
CA ALA A 180 -13.58 1.80 -1.60
C ALA A 180 -12.38 0.88 -1.87
N ILE A 181 -11.81 0.98 -3.07
CA ILE A 181 -10.53 0.39 -3.41
C ILE A 181 -9.54 1.52 -3.73
N LEU A 182 -8.43 1.52 -2.99
CA LEU A 182 -7.33 2.47 -3.13
C LEU A 182 -6.13 1.78 -3.76
N VAL A 183 -5.64 2.28 -4.87
CA VAL A 183 -4.35 1.86 -5.44
C VAL A 183 -3.26 2.80 -4.97
N SER A 184 -2.18 2.25 -4.42
CA SER A 184 -1.00 3.02 -4.02
C SER A 184 0.29 2.22 -4.19
N HIS A 185 1.39 2.92 -4.40
CA HIS A 185 2.74 2.41 -4.27
C HIS A 185 3.42 2.89 -2.96
N ASP A 186 2.76 3.76 -2.21
CA ASP A 186 3.21 4.27 -0.91
C ASP A 186 2.60 3.43 0.22
N ARG A 187 3.48 2.72 0.95
CA ARG A 187 3.08 1.87 2.07
C ARG A 187 2.41 2.65 3.22
N GLY A 188 2.87 3.88 3.45
CA GLY A 188 2.31 4.75 4.51
C GLY A 188 0.89 5.16 4.19
N GLU A 189 0.63 5.56 2.93
CA GLU A 189 -0.69 5.85 2.42
C GLU A 189 -1.61 4.62 2.53
N ALA A 190 -1.18 3.47 2.00
CA ALA A 190 -1.95 2.23 2.10
C ALA A 190 -2.30 1.88 3.55
N PHE A 191 -1.35 2.03 4.49
CA PHE A 191 -1.58 1.77 5.91
C PHE A 191 -2.56 2.76 6.55
N ARG A 192 -2.42 4.08 6.27
CA ARG A 192 -3.25 5.11 6.91
C ARG A 192 -4.69 5.14 6.38
N MET A 193 -4.87 4.85 5.09
CA MET A 193 -6.13 5.06 4.38
C MET A 193 -7.01 3.81 4.24
N SER A 194 -6.51 2.62 4.56
CA SER A 194 -7.27 1.39 4.39
C SER A 194 -7.53 0.64 5.69
N ASP A 195 -8.45 -0.30 5.65
CA ASP A 195 -8.73 -1.28 6.70
C ASP A 195 -7.97 -2.58 6.43
N ARG A 196 -7.95 -2.99 5.15
CA ARG A 196 -7.19 -4.15 4.67
C ARG A 196 -6.26 -3.75 3.54
N VAL A 197 -5.18 -4.51 3.39
CA VAL A 197 -4.21 -4.33 2.31
C VAL A 197 -4.06 -5.64 1.53
N ALA A 198 -4.09 -5.55 0.22
CA ALA A 198 -3.73 -6.62 -0.69
C ALA A 198 -2.40 -6.26 -1.37
N VAL A 199 -1.40 -7.12 -1.22
CA VAL A 199 -0.11 -6.97 -1.89
C VAL A 199 -0.18 -7.65 -3.25
N MET A 200 0.04 -6.85 -4.29
CA MET A 200 0.06 -7.32 -5.68
C MET A 200 1.48 -7.41 -6.22
N ASN A 201 1.78 -8.51 -6.86
CA ASN A 201 3.02 -8.73 -7.58
C ASN A 201 2.75 -9.51 -8.88
N HIS A 202 3.34 -9.07 -10.01
CA HIS A 202 3.22 -9.72 -11.33
C HIS A 202 1.80 -10.19 -11.69
N GLY A 203 0.80 -9.33 -11.45
CA GLY A 203 -0.60 -9.60 -11.81
C GLY A 203 -1.41 -10.43 -10.82
N ALA A 204 -0.80 -10.91 -9.74
CA ALA A 204 -1.46 -11.72 -8.72
C ALA A 204 -1.48 -11.04 -7.34
N ILE A 205 -2.46 -11.38 -6.51
CA ILE A 205 -2.47 -11.02 -5.09
C ILE A 205 -1.71 -12.11 -4.32
N GLU A 206 -0.53 -11.75 -3.79
CA GLU A 206 0.31 -12.66 -3.01
C GLU A 206 -0.08 -12.73 -1.53
N ALA A 207 -0.60 -11.64 -0.99
CA ALA A 207 -1.04 -11.56 0.39
C ALA A 207 -2.19 -10.55 0.51
N ILE A 208 -3.18 -10.86 1.33
CA ILE A 208 -4.29 -9.97 1.65
C ILE A 208 -4.71 -10.17 3.11
N GLY A 209 -4.94 -9.10 3.85
CA GLY A 209 -5.32 -9.17 5.25
C GLY A 209 -5.55 -7.81 5.89
N ALA A 210 -5.94 -7.82 7.17
CA ALA A 210 -6.02 -6.61 7.97
C ALA A 210 -4.66 -5.91 7.98
N LYS A 211 -4.64 -4.59 7.80
CA LYS A 211 -3.39 -3.82 7.65
C LYS A 211 -2.38 -4.06 8.77
N HIS A 212 -2.83 -4.07 10.01
CA HIS A 212 -1.94 -4.27 11.17
C HIS A 212 -1.28 -5.65 11.16
N GLU A 213 -2.04 -6.71 10.82
CA GLU A 213 -1.52 -8.06 10.74
C GLU A 213 -0.57 -8.23 9.56
N LEU A 214 -0.97 -7.75 8.36
CA LEU A 214 -0.14 -7.86 7.17
C LEU A 214 1.20 -7.10 7.31
N PHE A 215 1.18 -5.93 7.96
CA PHE A 215 2.41 -5.16 8.20
C PHE A 215 3.27 -5.76 9.31
N LYS A 216 2.68 -6.44 10.29
CA LYS A 216 3.42 -7.15 11.33
C LYS A 216 4.00 -8.46 10.83
N ASN A 217 3.19 -9.25 10.10
CA ASN A 217 3.55 -10.59 9.61
C ASN A 217 3.18 -10.75 8.11
N PRO A 218 4.00 -10.27 7.19
CA PRO A 218 3.69 -10.17 5.76
C PRO A 218 3.67 -11.51 4.99
N LYS A 219 4.11 -12.61 5.56
CA LYS A 219 4.07 -14.00 5.04
C LYS A 219 4.76 -14.28 3.70
N THR A 220 5.03 -13.30 2.85
CA THR A 220 5.73 -13.45 1.57
C THR A 220 6.87 -12.46 1.45
N LEU A 221 7.87 -12.78 0.62
CA LEU A 221 9.02 -11.90 0.39
C LEU A 221 8.57 -10.56 -0.19
N SER A 222 7.69 -10.56 -1.20
CA SER A 222 7.18 -9.33 -1.80
C SER A 222 6.42 -8.46 -0.79
N ALA A 223 5.56 -9.06 0.03
CA ALA A 223 4.84 -8.34 1.07
C ALA A 223 5.80 -7.77 2.12
N THR A 224 6.84 -8.51 2.49
CA THR A 224 7.88 -8.06 3.42
C THR A 224 8.60 -6.82 2.91
N LEU A 225 9.04 -6.85 1.65
CA LEU A 225 9.75 -5.73 1.02
C LEU A 225 8.83 -4.51 0.83
N LEU A 226 7.60 -4.71 0.37
CA LEU A 226 6.63 -3.65 0.12
C LEU A 226 6.13 -3.01 1.42
N THR A 227 6.00 -3.77 2.51
CA THR A 227 5.68 -3.21 3.83
C THR A 227 6.88 -2.54 4.51
N GLY A 228 8.05 -2.50 3.84
CA GLY A 228 9.20 -1.68 4.20
C GLY A 228 10.30 -2.38 4.97
N CYS A 229 10.28 -3.68 5.12
CA CYS A 229 11.43 -4.42 5.61
C CYS A 229 12.52 -4.47 4.52
N LYS A 230 13.72 -4.02 4.86
CA LYS A 230 14.86 -3.95 3.91
C LYS A 230 15.97 -4.94 4.25
N ASN A 231 15.98 -5.49 5.46
CA ASN A 231 16.89 -6.55 5.85
C ASN A 231 16.20 -7.88 5.56
N VAL A 232 16.71 -8.57 4.56
CA VAL A 232 16.27 -9.91 4.16
C VAL A 232 17.51 -10.74 3.85
N SER A 233 17.55 -11.96 4.36
CA SER A 233 18.57 -12.97 4.07
C SER A 233 17.91 -14.26 3.60
N ALA A 234 18.53 -14.97 2.67
CA ALA A 234 18.26 -16.37 2.49
C ALA A 234 18.47 -17.10 3.83
N ALA A 235 17.66 -18.10 4.11
CA ALA A 235 17.73 -18.81 5.38
C ALA A 235 17.25 -20.26 5.29
N HIS A 236 17.80 -21.08 6.16
CA HIS A 236 17.37 -22.46 6.35
C HIS A 236 17.36 -22.82 7.85
N ILE A 237 16.79 -23.97 8.18
CA ILE A 237 16.77 -24.46 9.55
C ILE A 237 17.81 -25.59 9.68
N GLU A 238 18.68 -25.48 10.66
CA GLU A 238 19.64 -26.51 11.03
C GLU A 238 19.73 -26.61 12.56
N ASN A 239 19.59 -27.82 13.13
CA ASN A 239 19.73 -28.10 14.58
C ASN A 239 18.93 -27.15 15.49
N ASN A 240 17.69 -26.83 15.16
CA ASN A 240 16.83 -25.87 15.86
C ASN A 240 17.30 -24.39 15.80
N PHE A 241 18.21 -24.07 14.89
CA PHE A 241 18.60 -22.70 14.60
C PHE A 241 18.08 -22.27 13.22
N VAL A 242 17.73 -21.01 13.09
CA VAL A 242 17.54 -20.34 11.80
C VAL A 242 18.88 -19.76 11.38
N ILE A 243 19.47 -20.33 10.34
CA ILE A 243 20.72 -19.85 9.74
C ILE A 243 20.38 -18.81 8.69
N ALA A 244 20.82 -17.58 8.91
CA ALA A 244 20.70 -16.48 7.93
C ALA A 244 21.95 -16.43 7.06
N ASP A 245 21.86 -17.03 5.89
CA ASP A 245 23.02 -17.32 5.03
C ASP A 245 23.75 -16.03 4.59
N ASP A 246 23.00 -15.03 4.13
CA ASP A 246 23.56 -13.76 3.67
C ASP A 246 24.21 -12.96 4.81
N TRP A 247 23.70 -13.06 6.03
CA TRP A 247 24.17 -12.31 7.18
C TRP A 247 25.22 -13.06 8.00
N GLN A 248 25.37 -14.38 7.75
CA GLN A 248 26.25 -15.28 8.47
C GLN A 248 26.02 -15.24 9.99
N VAL A 249 24.75 -15.21 10.40
CA VAL A 249 24.31 -15.30 11.79
C VAL A 249 23.31 -16.43 11.96
N GLN A 250 23.23 -16.97 13.18
CA GLN A 250 22.27 -18.02 13.53
C GLN A 250 21.38 -17.54 14.67
N PHE A 251 20.08 -17.69 14.51
CA PHE A 251 19.08 -17.32 15.51
C PHE A 251 18.60 -18.57 16.24
N GLN A 252 18.64 -18.54 17.55
CA GLN A 252 18.00 -19.55 18.38
C GLN A 252 16.51 -19.24 18.48
N ILE A 253 15.68 -20.12 17.92
CA ILE A 253 14.21 -19.95 17.94
C ILE A 253 13.59 -21.27 18.43
N PRO A 254 12.86 -21.26 19.54
CA PRO A 254 12.19 -22.47 20.02
C PRO A 254 11.04 -22.88 19.08
N ASN A 255 10.83 -24.20 18.94
CA ASN A 255 9.68 -24.82 18.26
C ASN A 255 9.48 -24.41 16.78
N LEU A 256 10.51 -24.62 15.95
CA LEU A 256 10.42 -24.45 14.50
C LEU A 256 9.83 -25.71 13.85
N GLU A 257 8.62 -25.63 13.34
CA GLU A 257 7.91 -26.77 12.73
C GLU A 257 7.72 -26.66 11.20
N PHE A 258 8.33 -25.64 10.52
CA PHE A 258 8.09 -25.38 9.11
C PHE A 258 9.37 -25.06 8.33
N HIS A 259 9.31 -25.25 7.00
CA HIS A 259 10.41 -24.89 6.11
C HIS A 259 10.43 -23.38 5.88
N ILE A 260 11.61 -22.78 6.01
CA ILE A 260 11.82 -21.37 5.69
C ILE A 260 12.78 -21.24 4.51
N LYS A 261 12.62 -20.18 3.72
CA LYS A 261 13.53 -19.78 2.64
C LYS A 261 14.21 -18.46 2.91
N TYR A 262 13.56 -17.60 3.69
CA TYR A 262 14.11 -16.29 4.03
C TYR A 262 13.81 -15.96 5.48
N VAL A 263 14.73 -15.19 6.06
CA VAL A 263 14.53 -14.47 7.32
C VAL A 263 14.64 -12.98 7.05
N ALA A 264 13.77 -12.20 7.69
CA ALA A 264 13.79 -10.76 7.56
C ALA A 264 13.68 -10.08 8.93
N PHE A 265 14.21 -8.86 9.03
CA PHE A 265 14.17 -8.08 10.26
C PHE A 265 14.04 -6.58 9.96
N ARG A 266 13.15 -5.89 10.65
CA ARG A 266 12.96 -4.44 10.45
C ARG A 266 14.08 -3.66 11.11
N ALA A 267 14.71 -2.75 10.37
CA ALA A 267 15.88 -1.97 10.80
C ALA A 267 15.68 -1.24 12.15
N LYS A 268 14.47 -0.73 12.41
CA LYS A 268 14.12 -0.02 13.66
C LYS A 268 13.93 -0.95 14.87
N LEU A 269 13.79 -2.25 14.66
CA LEU A 269 13.52 -3.22 15.72
C LEU A 269 14.80 -3.98 16.16
N ILE A 270 15.93 -3.67 15.54
CA ILE A 270 17.25 -4.14 16.01
C ILE A 270 17.63 -3.27 17.20
N GLU A 271 18.09 -3.88 18.27
CA GLU A 271 18.41 -3.22 19.52
C GLU A 271 19.92 -3.19 19.77
N TYR A 272 20.43 -2.12 20.37
CA TYR A 272 21.80 -2.07 20.84
C TYR A 272 21.93 -2.87 22.14
N SER A 273 23.07 -3.55 22.31
CA SER A 273 23.44 -4.25 23.55
C SER A 273 24.86 -3.90 23.96
N ASP A 274 25.11 -3.84 25.25
CA ASP A 274 26.44 -3.58 25.79
C ASP A 274 27.34 -4.84 25.78
N SER A 275 26.76 -6.03 25.61
CA SER A 275 27.47 -7.30 25.70
C SER A 275 26.88 -8.38 24.79
N GLU A 276 27.63 -9.45 24.62
CA GLU A 276 27.20 -10.68 23.98
C GLU A 276 26.02 -11.33 24.75
N GLY A 277 25.10 -11.96 24.02
CA GLY A 277 23.93 -12.63 24.55
C GLY A 277 23.23 -13.48 23.50
N GLU A 278 22.11 -14.08 23.87
CA GLU A 278 21.29 -14.83 22.94
C GLU A 278 20.80 -13.93 21.82
N ASN A 279 20.92 -14.39 20.55
CA ASN A 279 20.60 -13.63 19.34
C ASN A 279 21.22 -12.21 19.29
N THR A 280 22.37 -12.06 19.94
CA THR A 280 23.14 -10.82 20.00
C THR A 280 24.50 -11.05 19.34
N PHE A 281 24.85 -10.21 18.36
CA PHE A 281 26.02 -10.42 17.52
C PHE A 281 26.94 -9.22 17.53
N LEU A 282 28.25 -9.47 17.58
CA LEU A 282 29.24 -8.41 17.38
C LEU A 282 29.30 -8.04 15.90
N MET A 283 28.98 -6.79 15.63
CA MET A 283 28.89 -6.20 14.29
C MET A 283 29.96 -5.12 14.11
N GLU A 284 30.59 -5.06 12.95
CA GLU A 284 31.39 -3.92 12.52
C GLU A 284 30.54 -2.87 11.83
N VAL A 285 30.78 -1.60 12.12
CA VAL A 285 30.13 -0.45 11.48
C VAL A 285 30.86 -0.16 10.18
N VAL A 286 30.15 -0.33 9.05
CA VAL A 286 30.74 -0.15 7.70
C VAL A 286 30.44 1.23 7.15
N GLN A 287 29.21 1.73 7.36
CA GLN A 287 28.79 3.02 6.84
C GLN A 287 27.72 3.64 7.75
N ILE A 288 27.79 4.94 7.91
CA ILE A 288 26.81 5.73 8.67
C ILE A 288 26.16 6.71 7.69
N ILE A 289 24.85 6.69 7.62
CA ILE A 289 24.04 7.60 6.79
C ILE A 289 23.18 8.41 7.73
N GLU A 290 23.37 9.73 7.73
CA GLU A 290 22.56 10.63 8.54
C GLU A 290 21.23 10.91 7.85
N ASP A 291 20.14 10.80 8.61
CA ASP A 291 18.80 11.24 8.22
C ASP A 291 18.35 12.35 9.17
N ALA A 292 17.21 12.96 8.90
CA ALA A 292 16.71 14.12 9.66
C ALA A 292 16.64 13.86 11.17
N PHE A 293 16.15 12.69 11.60
CA PHE A 293 15.93 12.35 13.02
C PHE A 293 16.69 11.11 13.49
N THR A 294 17.18 10.29 12.58
CA THR A 294 17.81 9.00 12.85
C THR A 294 19.16 8.90 12.14
N TYR A 295 19.93 7.87 12.49
CA TYR A 295 21.01 7.35 11.66
C TYR A 295 20.59 6.00 11.08
N LEU A 296 20.89 5.80 9.81
CA LEU A 296 20.87 4.50 9.17
C LEU A 296 22.30 3.97 9.15
N ILE A 297 22.57 2.98 9.98
CA ILE A 297 23.89 2.40 10.14
C ILE A 297 23.93 1.07 9.40
N MET A 298 24.86 0.95 8.48
CA MET A 298 25.12 -0.28 7.75
C MET A 298 26.17 -1.07 8.52
N VAL A 299 25.77 -2.23 9.00
CA VAL A 299 26.64 -3.11 9.80
C VAL A 299 26.83 -4.46 9.12
N ARG A 300 27.88 -5.16 9.48
CA ARG A 300 28.18 -6.50 9.02
C ARG A 300 28.69 -7.33 10.19
N ARG A 301 28.45 -8.64 10.18
CA ARG A 301 29.02 -9.54 11.17
C ARG A 301 30.55 -9.40 11.19
N LYS A 302 31.10 -9.13 12.37
CA LYS A 302 32.56 -8.96 12.54
C LYS A 302 33.34 -10.17 12.03
N GLY A 303 34.41 -9.90 11.30
CA GLY A 303 35.32 -10.92 10.78
C GLY A 303 34.77 -11.73 9.60
N THR A 304 33.70 -11.24 8.93
CA THR A 304 33.11 -11.92 7.78
C THR A 304 32.97 -10.99 6.57
N ASN A 305 32.63 -11.57 5.41
CA ASN A 305 32.20 -10.82 4.21
C ASN A 305 30.69 -10.86 4.02
N ALA A 306 29.92 -10.97 5.11
CA ALA A 306 28.48 -11.05 5.09
C ALA A 306 27.83 -9.80 4.45
N LYS A 307 26.63 -9.97 3.94
CA LYS A 307 25.80 -8.87 3.43
C LYS A 307 25.48 -7.88 4.54
N LEU A 308 25.47 -6.60 4.18
CA LEU A 308 25.17 -5.53 5.13
C LEU A 308 23.75 -5.61 5.67
N ILE A 309 23.61 -5.37 6.95
CA ILE A 309 22.35 -5.20 7.67
C ILE A 309 22.16 -3.71 7.96
N ARG A 310 20.96 -3.21 7.77
CA ARG A 310 20.57 -1.84 8.13
C ARG A 310 20.08 -1.81 9.55
N TRP A 311 20.69 -0.97 10.38
CA TRP A 311 20.19 -0.62 11.69
C TRP A 311 19.76 0.85 11.70
N GLU A 312 18.50 1.11 12.00
CA GLU A 312 17.97 2.47 12.09
C GLU A 312 17.81 2.84 13.56
N VAL A 313 18.54 3.85 14.00
CA VAL A 313 18.64 4.24 15.41
C VAL A 313 18.49 5.74 15.60
N ASP A 314 17.94 6.13 16.74
CA ASP A 314 17.82 7.53 17.15
C ASP A 314 19.20 8.19 17.24
N LYS A 315 19.32 9.47 16.82
CA LYS A 315 20.56 10.24 16.89
C LYS A 315 21.14 10.27 18.31
N LYS A 316 20.29 10.40 19.34
CA LYS A 316 20.72 10.41 20.74
C LYS A 316 21.43 9.11 21.14
N ILE A 317 20.85 7.98 20.75
CA ILE A 317 21.43 6.65 21.07
C ILE A 317 22.77 6.49 20.33
N TRP A 318 22.81 6.80 19.05
CA TRP A 318 24.06 6.67 18.29
C TRP A 318 25.17 7.56 18.84
N HIS A 319 24.86 8.81 19.22
CA HIS A 319 25.85 9.72 19.82
C HIS A 319 26.45 9.23 21.13
N SER A 320 25.75 8.37 21.88
CA SER A 320 26.27 7.77 23.11
C SER A 320 27.14 6.53 22.87
N ILE A 321 27.08 5.94 21.67
CA ILE A 321 27.81 4.71 21.33
C ILE A 321 29.06 5.02 20.53
N GLN A 322 28.92 5.56 19.33
CA GLN A 322 29.96 5.95 18.35
C GLN A 322 31.18 5.02 18.30
N ALA A 323 30.95 3.72 18.27
CA ALA A 323 31.99 2.71 18.25
C ALA A 323 32.11 2.08 16.86
N PRO A 324 33.33 1.64 16.43
CA PRO A 324 33.53 0.94 15.16
C PRO A 324 32.95 -0.48 15.20
N GLU A 325 32.75 -1.04 16.38
CA GLU A 325 32.18 -2.35 16.62
C GLU A 325 31.14 -2.26 17.73
N ILE A 326 30.00 -2.89 17.53
CA ILE A 326 28.85 -2.84 18.43
C ILE A 326 28.15 -4.20 18.53
N TYR A 327 27.57 -4.49 19.68
CA TYR A 327 26.68 -5.63 19.82
C TYR A 327 25.26 -5.21 19.43
N LEU A 328 24.65 -5.98 18.52
CA LEU A 328 23.24 -5.80 18.14
C LEU A 328 22.44 -7.04 18.48
N HIS A 329 21.35 -6.81 19.20
CA HIS A 329 20.38 -7.81 19.59
C HIS A 329 19.21 -7.84 18.62
N PHE A 330 18.79 -9.06 18.23
CA PHE A 330 17.67 -9.33 17.35
C PHE A 330 16.57 -10.08 18.13
N PRO A 331 15.57 -9.36 18.69
CA PRO A 331 14.49 -10.01 19.41
C PRO A 331 13.75 -11.04 18.54
N THR A 332 13.67 -12.28 19.01
CA THR A 332 13.13 -13.41 18.22
C THR A 332 11.68 -13.22 17.80
N GLU A 333 10.86 -12.60 18.65
CA GLU A 333 9.46 -12.31 18.37
C GLU A 333 9.26 -11.23 17.28
N LYS A 334 10.34 -10.56 16.84
CA LYS A 334 10.35 -9.58 15.74
C LYS A 334 10.91 -10.16 14.44
N LEU A 335 11.46 -11.36 14.47
CA LEU A 335 11.90 -12.05 13.26
C LEU A 335 10.71 -12.38 12.36
N ILE A 336 10.88 -12.12 11.08
CA ILE A 336 9.90 -12.48 10.05
C ILE A 336 10.46 -13.68 9.32
N LEU A 337 9.81 -14.84 9.46
CA LEU A 337 10.19 -16.07 8.82
C LEU A 337 9.29 -16.31 7.60
N LEU A 338 9.89 -16.58 6.44
CA LEU A 338 9.18 -16.67 5.17
C LEU A 338 9.45 -18.02 4.48
N GLU A 339 8.37 -18.67 4.05
CA GLU A 339 8.42 -19.91 3.25
C GLU A 339 8.61 -19.64 1.76
N LYS A 340 8.21 -18.43 1.28
CA LYS A 340 8.19 -18.02 -0.13
C LYS A 340 8.72 -16.61 -0.32
#